data_2cdf4df093a2a17236005384567ad9ba
#
_entry.id   2cdf4df093a2a17236005384567ad9ba
#
_cell.length_a   1.000
_cell.length_b   1.000
_cell.length_c   1.000
_cell.angle_alpha   90.00
_cell.angle_beta   90.00
_cell.angle_gamma   90.00
#
_symmetry.space_group_name_H-M   'P 1'
#
loop_
_entity.id
_entity.type
_entity.pdbx_description
1 polymer ?
#
loop_
_entity_poly.entity_id
_entity_poly.type
_entity_poly.pdbx_seq_one_letter_code
_entity_poly.pdbx_strand_id
1 'polypeptide(L)'
;MDAFLDFSIAPGSERAFGLFSPLHILWLLAALAAWLLLCRRYRRCTPARRVRMRRVTAGAALAIELLRSLLLMLAGEYGIGRLPLHLCALAIYISFLHSLRGGELTGQFLYAFCMPGAVCALLFPDWSAYPAFHFMSVSSFTLHILLVGYALMLVAGGELRPDTRRAPACLGIMLLIAVPVYVFDRLMGTNYMFLNWPLPGSPLEWFAFLGRPGYLLGYLPLLTAAWAVIYAPFMPFIKKRRAG
;
A
#
# COMPACT_ATOMS: atom_id res chain seq x y z
N MET A 1 4.70 -23.83 -16.82
CA MET A 1 3.92 -22.57 -17.06
C MET A 1 2.57 -22.61 -16.34
N ASP A 2 2.08 -23.81 -16.01
CA ASP A 2 0.73 -24.01 -15.48
C ASP A 2 0.49 -23.41 -14.07
N ALA A 3 1.50 -23.27 -13.24
CA ALA A 3 1.35 -22.70 -11.89
C ALA A 3 1.31 -21.16 -11.83
N PHE A 4 1.67 -20.44 -12.90
CA PHE A 4 1.73 -18.96 -12.88
C PHE A 4 0.34 -18.31 -12.88
N LEU A 5 -0.61 -18.89 -13.63
CA LEU A 5 -2.00 -18.44 -13.75
C LEU A 5 -3.00 -19.44 -13.15
N ASP A 6 -2.56 -20.35 -12.31
CA ASP A 6 -3.43 -21.32 -11.67
C ASP A 6 -4.09 -20.70 -10.42
N PHE A 7 -5.22 -20.04 -10.62
CA PHE A 7 -5.98 -19.41 -9.53
C PHE A 7 -6.72 -20.43 -8.64
N SER A 8 -6.68 -21.72 -8.97
CA SER A 8 -7.23 -22.79 -8.12
C SER A 8 -6.30 -23.22 -6.99
N ILE A 9 -5.05 -22.72 -6.97
CA ILE A 9 -4.11 -23.02 -5.90
C ILE A 9 -4.65 -22.46 -4.59
N ALA A 10 -4.95 -23.36 -3.65
CA ALA A 10 -5.43 -22.97 -2.33
C ALA A 10 -4.32 -22.17 -1.58
N PRO A 11 -4.67 -21.04 -0.94
CA PRO A 11 -3.76 -20.34 -0.06
C PRO A 11 -3.20 -21.27 1.02
N GLY A 12 -1.88 -21.22 1.26
CA GLY A 12 -1.21 -22.06 2.27
C GLY A 12 -0.72 -23.41 1.76
N SER A 13 -0.68 -23.62 0.42
CA SER A 13 -0.06 -24.80 -0.20
C SER A 13 1.43 -24.92 0.20
N GLU A 14 2.01 -26.13 0.10
CA GLU A 14 3.46 -26.37 0.33
C GLU A 14 4.38 -25.52 -0.57
N ARG A 15 3.83 -24.89 -1.62
CA ARG A 15 4.53 -24.01 -2.55
C ARG A 15 4.55 -22.54 -2.11
N ALA A 16 3.88 -22.20 -1.01
CA ALA A 16 3.89 -20.85 -0.45
C ALA A 16 5.32 -20.39 -0.11
N PHE A 17 5.65 -19.12 -0.33
CA PHE A 17 6.95 -18.64 0.11
C PHE A 17 6.86 -18.16 1.57
N GLY A 18 7.89 -18.53 2.38
CA GLY A 18 7.94 -18.15 3.79
C GLY A 18 8.23 -16.66 3.97
N LEU A 19 7.65 -16.09 5.03
CA LEU A 19 7.96 -14.73 5.47
C LEU A 19 9.46 -14.62 5.78
N PHE A 20 10.10 -13.55 5.29
CA PHE A 20 11.56 -13.32 5.38
C PHE A 20 12.44 -14.46 4.80
N SER A 21 11.89 -15.32 3.96
CA SER A 21 12.68 -16.25 3.16
C SER A 21 13.66 -15.51 2.25
N PRO A 22 14.72 -16.17 1.74
CA PRO A 22 15.67 -15.53 0.82
C PRO A 22 15.01 -14.85 -0.38
N LEU A 23 13.93 -15.44 -0.89
CA LEU A 23 13.18 -14.89 -2.01
C LEU A 23 12.36 -13.67 -1.62
N HIS A 24 11.76 -13.65 -0.43
CA HIS A 24 11.09 -12.47 0.09
C HIS A 24 12.09 -11.32 0.31
N ILE A 25 13.24 -11.62 0.91
CA ILE A 25 14.33 -10.62 1.08
C ILE A 25 14.78 -10.08 -0.27
N LEU A 26 14.89 -10.91 -1.30
CA LEU A 26 15.24 -10.47 -2.66
C LEU A 26 14.20 -9.47 -3.21
N TRP A 27 12.90 -9.71 -3.00
CA TRP A 27 11.84 -8.77 -3.35
C TRP A 27 11.98 -7.44 -2.62
N LEU A 28 12.28 -7.45 -1.32
CA LEU A 28 12.49 -6.23 -0.52
C LEU A 28 13.72 -5.44 -1.01
N LEU A 29 14.82 -6.12 -1.33
CA LEU A 29 16.02 -5.49 -1.90
C LEU A 29 15.74 -4.91 -3.30
N ALA A 30 15.00 -5.63 -4.14
CA ALA A 30 14.57 -5.13 -5.45
C ALA A 30 13.67 -3.90 -5.31
N ALA A 31 12.74 -3.89 -4.35
CA ALA A 31 11.91 -2.73 -4.04
C ALA A 31 12.76 -1.51 -3.63
N LEU A 32 13.71 -1.69 -2.72
CA LEU A 32 14.61 -0.62 -2.29
C LEU A 32 15.43 -0.07 -3.45
N ALA A 33 16.02 -0.95 -4.27
CA ALA A 33 16.77 -0.55 -5.45
C ALA A 33 15.90 0.22 -6.45
N ALA A 34 14.68 -0.26 -6.71
CA ALA A 34 13.71 0.40 -7.58
C ALA A 34 13.36 1.81 -7.09
N TRP A 35 13.10 1.99 -5.78
CA TRP A 35 12.80 3.30 -5.20
C TRP A 35 13.98 4.26 -5.27
N LEU A 36 15.19 3.79 -4.97
CA LEU A 36 16.39 4.63 -5.07
C LEU A 36 16.63 5.09 -6.51
N LEU A 37 16.55 4.19 -7.49
CA LEU A 37 16.71 4.51 -8.91
C LEU A 37 15.60 5.45 -9.40
N LEU A 38 14.35 5.16 -9.03
CA LEU A 38 13.19 5.96 -9.41
C LEU A 38 13.30 7.39 -8.88
N CYS A 39 13.62 7.56 -7.58
CA CYS A 39 13.78 8.87 -6.96
C CYS A 39 14.97 9.64 -7.56
N ARG A 40 16.12 8.97 -7.78
CA ARG A 40 17.31 9.59 -8.42
C ARG A 40 16.97 10.09 -9.83
N ARG A 41 16.31 9.26 -10.64
CA ARG A 41 15.87 9.62 -11.99
C ARG A 41 14.87 10.77 -11.94
N TYR A 42 13.85 10.68 -11.08
CA TYR A 42 12.80 11.68 -10.95
C TYR A 42 13.34 13.07 -10.59
N ARG A 43 14.26 13.15 -9.64
CA ARG A 43 14.92 14.41 -9.24
C ARG A 43 15.64 15.11 -10.39
N ARG A 44 16.19 14.35 -11.34
CA ARG A 44 16.92 14.88 -12.51
C ARG A 44 16.01 15.22 -13.69
N CYS A 45 14.71 14.92 -13.61
CA CYS A 45 13.78 15.17 -14.69
C CYS A 45 13.28 16.62 -14.70
N THR A 46 13.00 17.12 -15.92
CA THR A 46 12.27 18.38 -16.11
C THR A 46 10.84 18.25 -15.59
N PRO A 47 10.14 19.36 -15.27
CA PRO A 47 8.75 19.31 -14.78
C PRO A 47 7.82 18.51 -15.68
N ALA A 48 7.92 18.68 -17.01
CA ALA A 48 7.09 17.92 -17.96
C ALA A 48 7.37 16.41 -17.92
N ARG A 49 8.64 16.00 -17.80
CA ARG A 49 9.01 14.58 -17.64
C ARG A 49 8.53 14.02 -16.28
N ARG A 50 8.55 14.81 -15.22
CA ARG A 50 8.01 14.41 -13.92
C ARG A 50 6.53 14.11 -13.98
N VAL A 51 5.73 14.97 -14.62
CA VAL A 51 4.30 14.73 -14.85
C VAL A 51 4.10 13.41 -15.61
N ARG A 52 4.86 13.19 -16.69
CA ARG A 52 4.78 11.93 -17.45
C ARG A 52 5.14 10.72 -16.59
N MET A 53 6.21 10.79 -15.79
CA MET A 53 6.61 9.68 -14.91
C MET A 53 5.51 9.36 -13.89
N ARG A 54 4.90 10.36 -13.24
CA ARG A 54 3.77 10.14 -12.32
C ARG A 54 2.62 9.42 -12.99
N ARG A 55 2.20 9.91 -14.17
CA ARG A 55 1.10 9.30 -14.94
C ARG A 55 1.42 7.87 -15.37
N VAL A 56 2.66 7.61 -15.81
CA VAL A 56 3.10 6.26 -16.19
C VAL A 56 3.12 5.32 -14.98
N THR A 57 3.67 5.75 -13.84
CA THR A 57 3.74 4.93 -12.62
C THR A 57 2.34 4.60 -12.10
N ALA A 58 1.47 5.61 -11.98
CA ALA A 58 0.11 5.41 -11.49
C ALA A 58 -0.77 4.65 -12.50
N GLY A 59 -0.59 4.92 -13.80
CA GLY A 59 -1.27 4.19 -14.88
C GLY A 59 -0.86 2.73 -14.96
N ALA A 60 0.43 2.42 -14.77
CA ALA A 60 0.92 1.04 -14.71
C ALA A 60 0.30 0.29 -13.51
N ALA A 61 0.25 0.91 -12.33
CA ALA A 61 -0.40 0.31 -11.18
C ALA A 61 -1.90 0.04 -11.44
N LEU A 62 -2.62 1.01 -12.02
CA LEU A 62 -4.02 0.83 -12.38
C LEU A 62 -4.21 -0.29 -13.43
N ALA A 63 -3.36 -0.34 -14.46
CA ALA A 63 -3.42 -1.37 -15.49
C ALA A 63 -3.19 -2.78 -14.93
N ILE A 64 -2.24 -2.94 -14.00
CA ILE A 64 -1.99 -4.23 -13.32
C ILE A 64 -3.21 -4.62 -12.47
N GLU A 65 -3.81 -3.69 -11.74
CA GLU A 65 -5.00 -3.96 -10.91
C GLU A 65 -6.20 -4.37 -11.76
N LEU A 66 -6.44 -3.67 -12.88
CA LEU A 66 -7.52 -4.01 -13.81
C LEU A 66 -7.27 -5.38 -14.48
N LEU A 67 -6.02 -5.65 -14.88
CA LEU A 67 -5.64 -6.95 -15.44
C LEU A 67 -5.86 -8.07 -14.41
N ARG A 68 -5.46 -7.86 -13.16
CA ARG A 68 -5.68 -8.81 -12.07
C ARG A 68 -7.16 -9.11 -11.88
N SER A 69 -7.99 -8.07 -11.83
CA SER A 69 -9.44 -8.21 -11.70
C SER A 69 -10.04 -8.95 -12.89
N LEU A 70 -9.62 -8.62 -14.12
CA LEU A 70 -10.08 -9.30 -15.33
C LEU A 70 -9.71 -10.79 -15.33
N LEU A 71 -8.47 -11.13 -15.01
CA LEU A 71 -8.03 -12.53 -14.97
C LEU A 71 -8.79 -13.34 -13.92
N LEU A 72 -9.05 -12.76 -12.74
CA LEU A 72 -9.87 -13.40 -11.72
C LEU A 72 -11.33 -13.59 -12.17
N MET A 73 -11.90 -12.62 -12.90
CA MET A 73 -13.25 -12.76 -13.49
C MET A 73 -13.29 -13.87 -14.52
N LEU A 74 -12.30 -13.94 -15.41
CA LEU A 74 -12.23 -14.99 -16.44
C LEU A 74 -11.99 -16.37 -15.84
N ALA A 75 -11.31 -16.47 -14.70
CA ALA A 75 -11.11 -17.70 -13.97
C ALA A 75 -12.32 -18.11 -13.09
N GLY A 76 -13.35 -17.27 -12.97
CA GLY A 76 -14.48 -17.52 -12.06
C GLY A 76 -14.17 -17.32 -10.57
N GLU A 77 -13.00 -16.74 -10.25
CA GLU A 77 -12.49 -16.56 -8.88
C GLU A 77 -12.75 -15.15 -8.33
N TYR A 78 -13.46 -14.30 -9.09
CA TYR A 78 -13.79 -12.95 -8.65
C TYR A 78 -15.08 -12.96 -7.81
N GLY A 79 -14.92 -12.89 -6.51
CA GLY A 79 -16.03 -12.89 -5.55
C GLY A 79 -16.03 -11.67 -4.63
N ILE A 80 -16.95 -11.67 -3.69
CA ILE A 80 -17.12 -10.58 -2.71
C ILE A 80 -15.86 -10.28 -1.88
N GLY A 81 -14.98 -11.26 -1.68
CA GLY A 81 -13.68 -11.09 -1.02
C GLY A 81 -12.57 -10.52 -1.92
N ARG A 82 -12.86 -10.22 -3.19
CA ARG A 82 -11.89 -9.70 -4.17
C ARG A 82 -12.21 -8.27 -4.64
N LEU A 83 -13.17 -7.61 -4.02
CA LEU A 83 -13.50 -6.21 -4.32
C LEU A 83 -12.29 -5.30 -3.97
N PRO A 84 -12.12 -4.16 -4.65
CA PRO A 84 -10.98 -3.27 -4.43
C PRO A 84 -11.16 -2.38 -3.17
N LEU A 85 -11.49 -2.99 -2.02
CA LEU A 85 -11.74 -2.30 -0.75
C LEU A 85 -10.54 -2.29 0.20
N HIS A 86 -9.45 -3.00 -0.12
CA HIS A 86 -8.20 -2.83 0.61
C HIS A 86 -7.61 -1.43 0.38
N LEU A 87 -6.95 -0.88 1.39
CA LEU A 87 -6.31 0.44 1.31
C LEU A 87 -5.37 0.56 0.10
N CYS A 88 -4.64 -0.51 -0.22
CA CYS A 88 -3.71 -0.53 -1.35
C CYS A 88 -4.45 -0.43 -2.69
N ALA A 89 -5.58 -1.12 -2.86
CA ALA A 89 -6.41 -1.00 -4.05
C ALA A 89 -6.96 0.41 -4.21
N LEU A 90 -7.51 1.00 -3.13
CA LEU A 90 -7.96 2.40 -3.13
C LEU A 90 -6.82 3.36 -3.42
N ALA A 91 -5.61 3.11 -2.89
CA ALA A 91 -4.43 3.92 -3.14
C ALA A 91 -4.04 3.94 -4.62
N ILE A 92 -4.28 2.86 -5.38
CA ILE A 92 -4.05 2.83 -6.84
C ILE A 92 -4.94 3.85 -7.53
N TYR A 93 -6.25 3.84 -7.27
CA TYR A 93 -7.19 4.80 -7.85
C TYR A 93 -6.89 6.23 -7.42
N ILE A 94 -6.58 6.44 -6.14
CA ILE A 94 -6.23 7.76 -5.60
C ILE A 94 -4.93 8.27 -6.23
N SER A 95 -3.90 7.42 -6.40
CA SER A 95 -2.65 7.79 -7.06
C SER A 95 -2.86 8.15 -8.53
N PHE A 96 -3.72 7.40 -9.23
CA PHE A 96 -4.05 7.71 -10.61
C PHE A 96 -4.76 9.06 -10.74
N LEU A 97 -5.80 9.32 -9.94
CA LEU A 97 -6.49 10.61 -9.91
C LEU A 97 -5.54 11.76 -9.53
N HIS A 98 -4.68 11.56 -8.51
CA HIS A 98 -3.66 12.52 -8.13
C HIS A 98 -2.66 12.79 -9.27
N SER A 99 -2.30 11.79 -10.06
CA SER A 99 -1.40 11.97 -11.21
C SER A 99 -1.96 12.88 -12.31
N LEU A 100 -3.29 12.95 -12.39
CA LEU A 100 -4.01 13.77 -13.37
C LEU A 100 -4.32 15.18 -12.87
N ARG A 101 -4.79 15.30 -11.62
CA ARG A 101 -5.33 16.53 -11.04
C ARG A 101 -4.41 17.21 -10.02
N GLY A 102 -3.47 16.43 -9.44
CA GLY A 102 -2.69 16.88 -8.30
C GLY A 102 -3.54 16.95 -7.01
N GLY A 103 -3.12 17.81 -6.10
CA GLY A 103 -3.83 18.09 -4.85
C GLY A 103 -2.96 17.84 -3.62
N GLU A 104 -2.81 18.88 -2.79
CA GLU A 104 -1.94 18.79 -1.60
C GLU A 104 -2.47 17.74 -0.61
N LEU A 105 -3.75 17.81 -0.26
CA LEU A 105 -4.35 16.89 0.73
C LEU A 105 -4.30 15.44 0.27
N THR A 106 -4.57 15.19 -1.03
CA THR A 106 -4.47 13.84 -1.62
C THR A 106 -3.03 13.33 -1.57
N GLY A 107 -2.04 14.19 -1.90
CA GLY A 107 -0.63 13.84 -1.77
C GLY A 107 -0.23 13.52 -0.32
N GLN A 108 -0.71 14.31 0.65
CA GLN A 108 -0.49 14.06 2.07
C GLN A 108 -1.12 12.72 2.53
N PHE A 109 -2.32 12.42 2.06
CA PHE A 109 -2.98 11.14 2.37
C PHE A 109 -2.23 9.94 1.78
N LEU A 110 -1.78 10.03 0.52
CA LEU A 110 -0.94 9.00 -0.10
C LEU A 110 0.35 8.77 0.67
N TYR A 111 0.98 9.84 1.17
CA TYR A 111 2.19 9.74 1.96
C TYR A 111 1.95 9.22 3.38
N ALA A 112 0.93 9.74 4.08
CA ALA A 112 0.69 9.46 5.49
C ALA A 112 0.08 8.09 5.77
N PHE A 113 -0.74 7.57 4.85
CA PHE A 113 -1.49 6.32 5.04
C PHE A 113 -1.19 5.28 3.97
N CYS A 114 -1.28 5.64 2.68
CA CYS A 114 -1.14 4.65 1.62
C CYS A 114 0.29 4.12 1.50
N MET A 115 1.29 4.98 1.63
CA MET A 115 2.70 4.57 1.55
C MET A 115 3.11 3.64 2.72
N PRO A 116 2.90 4.00 4.00
CA PRO A 116 3.24 3.08 5.09
C PRO A 116 2.41 1.80 5.06
N GLY A 117 1.14 1.85 4.66
CA GLY A 117 0.32 0.66 4.44
C GLY A 117 0.92 -0.27 3.38
N ALA A 118 1.38 0.30 2.25
CA ALA A 118 2.04 -0.47 1.20
C ALA A 118 3.42 -1.03 1.64
N VAL A 119 4.17 -0.31 2.46
CA VAL A 119 5.42 -0.82 3.06
C VAL A 119 5.12 -1.97 4.02
N CYS A 120 4.10 -1.83 4.89
CA CYS A 120 3.68 -2.92 5.77
C CYS A 120 3.25 -4.16 4.99
N ALA A 121 2.53 -3.99 3.88
CA ALA A 121 2.13 -5.11 3.03
C ALA A 121 3.32 -5.79 2.35
N LEU A 122 4.39 -5.06 1.99
CA LEU A 122 5.62 -5.65 1.49
C LEU A 122 6.38 -6.43 2.57
N LEU A 123 6.36 -5.96 3.82
CA LEU A 123 7.02 -6.62 4.95
C LEU A 123 6.24 -7.84 5.47
N PHE A 124 4.91 -7.76 5.43
CA PHE A 124 3.98 -8.78 5.94
C PHE A 124 2.93 -9.11 4.86
N PRO A 125 3.33 -9.75 3.74
CA PRO A 125 2.44 -9.99 2.62
C PRO A 125 1.38 -11.05 2.94
N ASP A 126 0.10 -10.74 2.73
CA ASP A 126 -0.99 -11.70 2.80
C ASP A 126 -1.00 -12.67 1.60
N TRP A 127 -0.39 -12.26 0.49
CA TRP A 127 -0.19 -13.10 -0.70
C TRP A 127 0.97 -14.11 -0.58
N SER A 128 1.67 -14.17 0.56
CA SER A 128 2.68 -15.19 0.82
C SER A 128 2.11 -16.62 0.80
N ALA A 129 0.78 -16.73 0.87
CA ALA A 129 0.05 -17.97 0.68
C ALA A 129 0.14 -18.55 -0.75
N TYR A 130 0.51 -17.75 -1.75
CA TYR A 130 0.72 -18.20 -3.13
C TYR A 130 2.19 -18.52 -3.39
N PRO A 131 2.50 -19.34 -4.43
CA PRO A 131 3.87 -19.51 -4.90
C PRO A 131 4.52 -18.17 -5.28
N ALA A 132 5.83 -18.05 -5.06
CA ALA A 132 6.54 -16.78 -5.25
C ALA A 132 6.49 -16.23 -6.68
N PHE A 133 6.46 -17.11 -7.69
CA PHE A 133 6.32 -16.75 -9.10
C PHE A 133 4.89 -16.86 -9.61
N HIS A 134 3.91 -16.98 -8.72
CA HIS A 134 2.50 -16.91 -9.09
C HIS A 134 2.12 -15.47 -9.48
N PHE A 135 1.19 -15.31 -10.45
CA PHE A 135 0.76 -13.98 -10.91
C PHE A 135 0.28 -13.08 -9.76
N MET A 136 -0.45 -13.65 -8.79
CA MET A 136 -0.91 -12.89 -7.61
C MET A 136 0.26 -12.36 -6.78
N SER A 137 1.31 -13.14 -6.57
CA SER A 137 2.50 -12.71 -5.83
C SER A 137 3.27 -11.62 -6.59
N VAL A 138 3.59 -11.87 -7.87
CA VAL A 138 4.35 -10.93 -8.70
C VAL A 138 3.61 -9.61 -8.86
N SER A 139 2.31 -9.64 -9.17
CA SER A 139 1.49 -8.45 -9.32
C SER A 139 1.36 -7.67 -8.00
N SER A 140 1.16 -8.37 -6.86
CA SER A 140 1.04 -7.72 -5.56
C SER A 140 2.35 -7.04 -5.14
N PHE A 141 3.51 -7.69 -5.25
CA PHE A 141 4.80 -7.03 -5.00
C PHE A 141 4.99 -5.81 -5.91
N THR A 142 4.73 -5.95 -7.21
CA THR A 142 4.89 -4.86 -8.18
C THR A 142 3.98 -3.67 -7.84
N LEU A 143 2.70 -3.92 -7.53
CA LEU A 143 1.75 -2.88 -7.15
C LEU A 143 2.21 -2.09 -5.92
N HIS A 144 2.64 -2.77 -4.86
CA HIS A 144 3.09 -2.11 -3.64
C HIS A 144 4.41 -1.34 -3.85
N ILE A 145 5.32 -1.87 -4.67
CA ILE A 145 6.54 -1.14 -5.08
C ILE A 145 6.18 0.15 -5.84
N LEU A 146 5.22 0.10 -6.76
CA LEU A 146 4.77 1.28 -7.51
C LEU A 146 4.07 2.31 -6.60
N LEU A 147 3.23 1.87 -5.66
CA LEU A 147 2.54 2.76 -4.72
C LEU A 147 3.50 3.52 -3.82
N VAL A 148 4.45 2.82 -3.21
CA VAL A 148 5.49 3.46 -2.39
C VAL A 148 6.36 4.37 -3.25
N GLY A 149 6.79 3.89 -4.43
CA GLY A 149 7.58 4.66 -5.38
C GLY A 149 6.89 5.94 -5.83
N TYR A 150 5.57 5.92 -6.01
CA TYR A 150 4.78 7.09 -6.36
C TYR A 150 4.85 8.18 -5.27
N ALA A 151 4.61 7.82 -4.02
CA ALA A 151 4.69 8.76 -2.91
C ALA A 151 6.12 9.31 -2.71
N LEU A 152 7.13 8.44 -2.80
CA LEU A 152 8.53 8.84 -2.70
C LEU A 152 8.98 9.77 -3.83
N MET A 153 8.47 9.59 -5.06
CA MET A 153 8.74 10.52 -6.17
C MET A 153 8.26 11.93 -5.85
N LEU A 154 7.04 12.08 -5.32
CA LEU A 154 6.47 13.39 -4.98
C LEU A 154 7.36 14.13 -3.97
N VAL A 155 7.82 13.41 -2.95
CA VAL A 155 8.72 13.97 -1.92
C VAL A 155 10.10 14.26 -2.49
N ALA A 156 10.69 13.33 -3.24
CA ALA A 156 12.01 13.49 -3.83
C ALA A 156 12.07 14.63 -4.86
N GLY A 157 10.96 14.89 -5.56
CA GLY A 157 10.83 16.01 -6.49
C GLY A 157 10.55 17.36 -5.84
N GLY A 158 10.21 17.37 -4.54
CA GLY A 158 9.81 18.58 -3.82
C GLY A 158 8.36 19.03 -4.11
N GLU A 159 7.58 18.20 -4.80
CA GLU A 159 6.18 18.46 -5.14
C GLU A 159 5.25 18.21 -3.96
N LEU A 160 5.64 17.31 -3.06
CA LEU A 160 5.03 17.09 -1.77
C LEU A 160 6.03 17.40 -0.66
N ARG A 161 5.64 18.25 0.26
CA ARG A 161 6.36 18.49 1.51
C ARG A 161 5.52 17.90 2.64
N PRO A 162 5.94 16.75 3.22
CA PRO A 162 5.19 16.12 4.30
C PRO A 162 4.96 17.08 5.46
N ASP A 163 3.71 17.25 5.87
CA ASP A 163 3.31 18.17 6.94
C ASP A 163 2.38 17.46 7.93
N THR A 164 2.86 17.29 9.16
CA THR A 164 2.09 16.66 10.26
C THR A 164 0.81 17.42 10.61
N ARG A 165 0.71 18.72 10.26
CA ARG A 165 -0.52 19.50 10.48
C ARG A 165 -1.70 19.00 9.64
N ARG A 166 -1.41 18.29 8.54
CA ARG A 166 -2.42 17.67 7.68
C ARG A 166 -2.86 16.30 8.19
N ALA A 167 -2.15 15.72 9.17
CA ALA A 167 -2.45 14.40 9.70
C ALA A 167 -3.91 14.25 10.20
N PRO A 168 -4.52 15.22 10.92
CA PRO A 168 -5.93 15.10 11.32
C PRO A 168 -6.89 15.03 10.14
N ALA A 169 -6.66 15.81 9.08
CA ALA A 169 -7.49 15.77 7.86
C ALA A 169 -7.32 14.43 7.12
N CYS A 170 -6.08 13.92 7.03
CA CYS A 170 -5.80 12.60 6.46
C CYS A 170 -6.44 11.47 7.28
N LEU A 171 -6.42 11.58 8.63
CA LEU A 171 -7.10 10.64 9.50
C LEU A 171 -8.63 10.68 9.29
N GLY A 172 -9.21 11.88 9.12
CA GLY A 172 -10.63 12.03 8.78
C GLY A 172 -10.99 11.31 7.47
N ILE A 173 -10.17 11.45 6.42
CA ILE A 173 -10.34 10.72 5.15
C ILE A 173 -10.23 9.21 5.40
N MET A 174 -9.23 8.77 6.18
CA MET A 174 -9.05 7.35 6.48
C MET A 174 -10.26 6.77 7.22
N LEU A 175 -10.80 7.47 8.21
CA LEU A 175 -11.99 7.03 8.95
C LEU A 175 -13.24 7.02 8.06
N LEU A 176 -13.40 8.02 7.16
CA LEU A 176 -14.49 8.06 6.20
C LEU A 176 -14.48 6.84 5.27
N ILE A 177 -13.30 6.29 4.97
CA ILE A 177 -13.13 5.07 4.18
C ILE A 177 -13.27 3.82 5.05
N ALA A 178 -12.57 3.77 6.19
CA ALA A 178 -12.45 2.56 7.01
C ALA A 178 -13.78 2.18 7.70
N VAL A 179 -14.59 3.15 8.13
CA VAL A 179 -15.86 2.87 8.84
C VAL A 179 -16.86 2.14 7.93
N PRO A 180 -17.16 2.59 6.71
CA PRO A 180 -18.01 1.83 5.79
C PRO A 180 -17.44 0.46 5.44
N VAL A 181 -16.13 0.35 5.24
CA VAL A 181 -15.47 -0.93 4.96
C VAL A 181 -15.59 -1.88 6.15
N TYR A 182 -15.41 -1.40 7.38
CA TYR A 182 -15.62 -2.20 8.58
C TYR A 182 -17.05 -2.75 8.67
N VAL A 183 -18.06 -1.89 8.43
CA VAL A 183 -19.47 -2.32 8.41
C VAL A 183 -19.70 -3.38 7.34
N PHE A 184 -19.16 -3.16 6.14
CA PHE A 184 -19.22 -4.13 5.04
C PHE A 184 -18.58 -5.48 5.44
N ASP A 185 -17.38 -5.45 6.02
CA ASP A 185 -16.68 -6.65 6.48
C ASP A 185 -17.49 -7.43 7.53
N ARG A 186 -18.15 -6.71 8.44
CA ARG A 186 -19.00 -7.34 9.47
C ARG A 186 -20.25 -8.01 8.88
N LEU A 187 -20.85 -7.38 7.88
CA LEU A 187 -22.07 -7.89 7.24
C LEU A 187 -21.77 -9.05 6.27
N MET A 188 -20.68 -8.97 5.54
CA MET A 188 -20.34 -9.90 4.47
C MET A 188 -19.35 -10.99 4.88
N GLY A 189 -18.81 -10.93 6.10
CA GLY A 189 -17.81 -11.89 6.57
C GLY A 189 -16.46 -11.77 5.85
N THR A 190 -16.15 -10.58 5.31
CA THR A 190 -14.86 -10.27 4.65
C THR A 190 -13.86 -9.64 5.63
N ASN A 191 -12.63 -9.36 5.17
CA ASN A 191 -11.59 -8.79 6.02
C ASN A 191 -10.74 -7.75 5.29
N TYR A 192 -11.38 -6.78 4.66
CA TYR A 192 -10.68 -5.69 4.00
C TYR A 192 -9.93 -4.82 5.02
N MET A 193 -8.74 -4.35 4.65
CA MET A 193 -7.89 -3.55 5.53
C MET A 193 -7.62 -4.22 6.90
N PHE A 194 -7.87 -5.55 7.02
CA PHE A 194 -7.76 -6.31 8.27
C PHE A 194 -8.59 -5.72 9.42
N LEU A 195 -9.81 -5.24 9.10
CA LEU A 195 -10.70 -4.61 10.07
C LEU A 195 -11.57 -5.61 10.83
N ASN A 196 -11.72 -6.83 10.32
CA ASN A 196 -12.54 -7.88 10.95
C ASN A 196 -11.72 -8.87 11.80
N TRP A 197 -10.47 -9.16 11.39
CA TRP A 197 -9.47 -9.92 12.16
C TRP A 197 -8.04 -9.53 11.72
N PRO A 198 -7.05 -9.63 12.64
CA PRO A 198 -5.69 -9.28 12.31
C PRO A 198 -5.08 -10.26 11.29
N LEU A 199 -4.17 -9.77 10.46
CA LEU A 199 -3.38 -10.61 9.55
C LEU A 199 -2.40 -11.46 10.37
N PRO A 200 -2.41 -12.80 10.25
CA PRO A 200 -1.44 -13.66 10.91
C PRO A 200 0.01 -13.30 10.52
N GLY A 201 0.92 -13.35 11.48
CA GLY A 201 2.33 -12.98 11.30
C GLY A 201 2.60 -11.48 11.20
N SER A 202 1.59 -10.62 11.22
CA SER A 202 1.76 -9.17 11.19
C SER A 202 1.85 -8.56 12.60
N PRO A 203 2.41 -7.34 12.75
CA PRO A 203 2.43 -6.65 14.04
C PRO A 203 1.03 -6.38 14.63
N LEU A 204 -0.03 -6.36 13.81
CA LEU A 204 -1.40 -6.19 14.29
C LEU A 204 -1.87 -7.42 15.09
N GLU A 205 -1.35 -8.61 14.78
CA GLU A 205 -1.65 -9.84 15.54
C GLU A 205 -1.20 -9.76 16.99
N TRP A 206 -0.17 -8.97 17.31
CA TRP A 206 0.27 -8.76 18.70
C TRP A 206 -0.81 -8.20 19.61
N PHE A 207 -1.84 -7.58 19.02
CA PHE A 207 -2.99 -7.02 19.74
C PHE A 207 -4.21 -7.94 19.74
N ALA A 208 -4.09 -9.18 19.21
CA ALA A 208 -5.21 -10.15 19.14
C ALA A 208 -5.78 -10.50 20.52
N PHE A 209 -4.98 -10.38 21.58
CA PHE A 209 -5.39 -10.60 22.96
C PHE A 209 -6.50 -9.66 23.44
N LEU A 210 -6.69 -8.49 22.77
CA LEU A 210 -7.76 -7.55 23.05
C LEU A 210 -9.12 -8.02 22.51
N GLY A 211 -9.14 -9.15 21.77
CA GLY A 211 -10.35 -9.66 21.13
C GLY A 211 -10.89 -8.77 20.01
N ARG A 212 -12.07 -9.12 19.49
CA ARG A 212 -12.73 -8.35 18.41
C ARG A 212 -13.82 -7.47 19.00
N PRO A 213 -13.85 -6.16 18.68
CA PRO A 213 -12.97 -5.39 17.78
C PRO A 213 -11.74 -4.76 18.48
N GLY A 214 -11.45 -5.11 19.73
CA GLY A 214 -10.43 -4.44 20.56
C GLY A 214 -9.04 -4.39 19.91
N TYR A 215 -8.62 -5.41 19.15
CA TYR A 215 -7.31 -5.44 18.46
C TYR A 215 -7.11 -4.25 17.49
N LEU A 216 -8.20 -3.61 17.02
CA LEU A 216 -8.12 -2.41 16.16
C LEU A 216 -7.42 -1.24 16.86
N LEU A 217 -7.40 -1.22 18.20
CA LEU A 217 -6.61 -0.23 18.96
C LEU A 217 -5.11 -0.36 18.65
N GLY A 218 -4.64 -1.52 18.20
CA GLY A 218 -3.28 -1.73 17.74
C GLY A 218 -2.88 -0.88 16.55
N TYR A 219 -3.83 -0.39 15.75
CA TYR A 219 -3.51 0.56 14.68
C TYR A 219 -2.94 1.88 15.20
N LEU A 220 -3.31 2.32 16.39
CA LEU A 220 -2.84 3.59 16.96
C LEU A 220 -1.33 3.59 17.19
N PRO A 221 -0.73 2.66 17.96
CA PRO A 221 0.70 2.61 18.15
C PRO A 221 1.46 2.27 16.86
N LEU A 222 0.93 1.39 16.00
CA LEU A 222 1.57 1.03 14.73
C LEU A 222 1.62 2.23 13.77
N LEU A 223 0.52 2.97 13.64
CA LEU A 223 0.46 4.18 12.82
C LEU A 223 1.37 5.28 13.38
N THR A 224 1.37 5.46 14.71
CA THR A 224 2.24 6.43 15.38
C THR A 224 3.71 6.11 15.13
N ALA A 225 4.11 4.85 15.25
CA ALA A 225 5.47 4.40 14.95
C ALA A 225 5.83 4.63 13.48
N ALA A 226 4.95 4.26 12.55
CA ALA A 226 5.15 4.50 11.13
C ALA A 226 5.31 6.01 10.83
N TRP A 227 4.45 6.85 11.41
CA TRP A 227 4.55 8.31 11.25
C TRP A 227 5.81 8.89 11.86
N ALA A 228 6.24 8.40 13.03
CA ALA A 228 7.50 8.82 13.63
C ALA A 228 8.67 8.60 12.66
N VAL A 229 8.72 7.45 12.00
CA VAL A 229 9.77 7.13 11.03
C VAL A 229 9.68 8.00 9.77
N ILE A 230 8.51 8.07 9.11
CA ILE A 230 8.39 8.76 7.82
C ILE A 230 8.43 10.29 7.93
N TYR A 231 8.01 10.87 9.07
CA TYR A 231 8.07 12.32 9.28
C TYR A 231 9.37 12.81 9.95
N ALA A 232 10.17 11.93 10.57
CA ALA A 232 11.42 12.29 11.23
C ALA A 232 12.35 13.16 10.36
N PRO A 233 12.58 12.87 9.07
CA PRO A 233 13.46 13.69 8.22
C PRO A 233 12.94 15.11 8.00
N PHE A 234 11.65 15.38 8.21
CA PHE A 234 11.00 16.68 7.96
C PHE A 234 10.78 17.51 9.22
N MET A 235 10.96 16.93 10.41
CA MET A 235 10.76 17.63 11.70
C MET A 235 11.54 18.93 11.85
N PRO A 236 12.82 19.05 11.42
CA PRO A 236 13.56 20.30 11.50
C PRO A 236 12.93 21.44 10.69
N PHE A 237 12.35 21.12 9.53
CA PHE A 237 11.69 22.09 8.65
C PHE A 237 10.33 22.54 9.20
N ILE A 238 9.60 21.63 9.87
CA ILE A 238 8.31 21.92 10.50
C ILE A 238 8.52 22.87 11.69
N LYS A 239 9.59 22.67 12.49
CA LYS A 239 9.94 23.56 13.62
C LYS A 239 10.29 24.98 13.16
N LYS A 240 11.05 25.16 12.07
CA LYS A 240 11.37 26.48 11.53
C LYS A 240 10.14 27.28 11.09
N ARG A 241 9.10 26.61 10.55
CA ARG A 241 7.83 27.26 10.19
C ARG A 241 6.96 27.66 11.38
N ARG A 242 7.28 27.18 12.60
CA ARG A 242 6.58 27.58 13.83
C ARG A 242 7.21 28.81 14.49
N ALA A 243 8.46 29.14 14.16
CA ALA A 243 9.24 30.19 14.77
C ALA A 243 9.28 31.52 13.93
N GLY A 244 8.68 31.54 12.77
CA GLY A 244 8.46 32.70 11.92
C GLY A 244 6.98 32.83 11.54
#